data_58a683e74d37ec283c1fa0611a4fbb52
#
_entry.id   58a683e74d37ec283c1fa0611a4fbb52
#
_cell.length_a   1.000
_cell.length_b   1.000
_cell.length_c   1.000
_cell.angle_alpha   90.00
_cell.angle_beta   90.00
_cell.angle_gamma   90.00
#
_symmetry.space_group_name_H-M   'P 1'
#
loop_
_entity.id
_entity.type
_entity.pdbx_description
1 polymer ?
#
loop_
_entity_poly.entity_id
_entity_poly.type
_entity_poly.pdbx_seq_one_letter_code
_entity_poly.pdbx_strand_id
1 'polypeptide(L)'
;SYEHEVSGGEKHKEDAAGLLKTTDVLRHRYGRITVQFADALSLESIRKEVNLPVTGELNEAARRALVTRLANRTMDAINQVTAVTPGALAALALLSSRRRSVAHEELIHRSAKLLSVLKEMKARITPRTMENGALRNSSIHEAIQMFVDAGMLEVHTPEQTRTAGERKSDRCGAGALY
;
A
#
# COMPACT_ATOMS: atom_id res chain seq x y z
N SER A 1 -18.33 8.17 8.67
CA SER A 1 -17.53 7.58 7.64
C SER A 1 -17.83 8.29 6.31
N TYR A 2 -16.86 8.40 5.43
CA TYR A 2 -16.91 9.18 4.17
C TYR A 2 -18.13 8.88 3.29
N GLU A 3 -18.54 7.62 3.21
CA GLU A 3 -19.73 7.20 2.46
C GLU A 3 -21.03 7.82 3.01
N HIS A 4 -21.09 8.01 4.31
CA HIS A 4 -22.27 8.59 4.96
C HIS A 4 -22.35 10.11 4.75
N GLU A 5 -21.21 10.79 4.68
CA GLU A 5 -21.15 12.22 4.37
C GLU A 5 -21.50 12.52 2.90
N VAL A 6 -21.03 11.68 1.98
CA VAL A 6 -21.31 11.81 0.54
C VAL A 6 -22.78 11.52 0.21
N SER A 7 -23.46 10.68 0.99
CA SER A 7 -24.87 10.36 0.83
C SER A 7 -25.83 11.40 1.46
N GLY A 8 -25.30 12.52 2.00
CA GLY A 8 -26.12 13.61 2.55
C GLY A 8 -26.67 13.33 3.97
N GLY A 9 -26.07 12.40 4.68
CA GLY A 9 -26.41 12.12 6.08
C GLY A 9 -26.07 13.28 7.01
N GLU A 10 -26.89 13.49 8.06
CA GLU A 10 -26.62 14.49 9.10
C GLU A 10 -25.23 14.28 9.72
N LYS A 11 -24.46 15.36 9.82
CA LYS A 11 -23.20 15.36 10.54
C LYS A 11 -23.45 15.00 12.01
N HIS A 12 -22.98 13.84 12.44
CA HIS A 12 -22.94 13.54 13.86
C HIS A 12 -22.12 14.60 14.58
N LYS A 13 -22.74 15.28 15.56
CA LYS A 13 -22.01 16.16 16.48
C LYS A 13 -20.88 15.34 17.10
N GLU A 14 -19.67 15.86 17.01
CA GLU A 14 -18.51 15.28 17.68
C GLU A 14 -18.79 15.28 19.19
N ASP A 15 -19.14 14.09 19.70
CA ASP A 15 -19.37 13.89 21.12
C ASP A 15 -18.01 13.61 21.81
N ALA A 16 -17.87 14.07 23.04
CA ALA A 16 -16.67 13.82 23.87
C ALA A 16 -16.33 12.32 23.96
N ALA A 17 -17.35 11.42 23.87
CA ALA A 17 -17.15 9.98 23.75
C ALA A 17 -16.49 9.55 22.43
N GLY A 18 -16.69 10.29 21.35
CA GLY A 18 -15.99 10.09 20.06
C GLY A 18 -14.50 10.43 20.16
N LEU A 19 -14.15 11.48 20.91
CA LEU A 19 -12.75 11.86 21.17
C LEU A 19 -12.01 10.80 22.00
N LEU A 20 -12.67 10.15 22.95
CA LEU A 20 -12.06 9.05 23.73
C LEU A 20 -11.79 7.81 22.87
N LYS A 21 -12.61 7.51 21.85
CA LYS A 21 -12.33 6.44 20.88
C LYS A 21 -11.15 6.79 19.98
N THR A 22 -10.87 8.08 19.76
CA THR A 22 -9.73 8.54 18.98
C THR A 22 -8.40 8.26 19.69
N THR A 23 -8.39 8.14 21.03
CA THR A 23 -7.17 7.78 21.77
C THR A 23 -6.70 6.35 21.49
N ASP A 24 -7.61 5.44 21.16
CA ASP A 24 -7.25 4.08 20.74
C ASP A 24 -6.50 4.09 19.39
N VAL A 25 -6.90 4.98 18.47
CA VAL A 25 -6.22 5.19 17.20
C VAL A 25 -4.77 5.68 17.42
N LEU A 26 -4.54 6.52 18.42
CA LEU A 26 -3.21 7.05 18.77
C LEU A 26 -2.28 5.99 19.39
N ARG A 27 -2.81 4.91 19.93
CA ARG A 27 -2.01 3.80 20.49
C ARG A 27 -1.47 2.86 19.43
N HIS A 28 -2.05 2.84 18.23
CA HIS A 28 -1.57 2.00 17.14
C HIS A 28 -0.34 2.64 16.50
N ARG A 29 0.71 1.84 16.31
CA ARG A 29 1.88 2.24 15.54
C ARG A 29 1.52 2.24 14.05
N TYR A 30 1.06 3.38 13.56
CA TYR A 30 0.99 3.62 12.12
C TYR A 30 2.41 3.79 11.59
N GLY A 31 2.75 3.10 10.52
CA GLY A 31 4.05 3.25 9.87
C GLY A 31 4.32 4.70 9.43
N ARG A 32 5.46 4.94 8.80
CA ARG A 32 5.79 6.28 8.30
C ARG A 32 4.93 6.63 7.10
N ILE A 33 4.43 7.85 7.09
CA ILE A 33 3.75 8.43 5.93
C ILE A 33 4.82 8.90 4.94
N THR A 34 4.69 8.50 3.68
CA THR A 34 5.54 8.96 2.58
C THR A 34 4.71 9.89 1.70
N VAL A 35 5.15 11.14 1.58
CA VAL A 35 4.51 12.14 0.71
C VAL A 35 5.36 12.31 -0.54
N GLN A 36 4.75 12.26 -1.70
CA GLN A 36 5.38 12.44 -3.01
C GLN A 36 4.61 13.48 -3.80
N PHE A 37 5.34 14.27 -4.57
CA PHE A 37 4.77 15.25 -5.47
C PHE A 37 5.07 14.83 -6.91
N ALA A 38 4.05 14.84 -7.75
CA ALA A 38 4.20 14.70 -9.18
C ALA A 38 4.53 16.06 -9.83
N ASP A 39 4.98 16.01 -11.07
CA ASP A 39 5.16 17.22 -11.85
C ASP A 39 3.82 17.94 -12.04
N ALA A 40 3.87 19.26 -12.11
CA ALA A 40 2.68 20.07 -12.30
C ALA A 40 2.03 19.77 -13.66
N LEU A 41 0.72 19.56 -13.67
CA LEU A 41 -0.05 19.36 -14.88
C LEU A 41 -0.49 20.72 -15.44
N SER A 42 -0.07 21.03 -16.67
CA SER A 42 -0.52 22.23 -17.36
C SER A 42 -1.88 22.00 -18.02
N LEU A 43 -2.87 22.80 -17.65
CA LEU A 43 -4.20 22.75 -18.28
C LEU A 43 -4.11 23.08 -19.78
N GLU A 44 -3.21 23.98 -20.17
CA GLU A 44 -2.95 24.32 -21.57
C GLU A 44 -2.47 23.12 -22.37
N SER A 45 -1.51 22.35 -21.82
CA SER A 45 -1.04 21.12 -22.46
C SER A 45 -2.16 20.11 -22.65
N ILE A 46 -3.01 19.94 -21.62
CA ILE A 46 -4.13 19.00 -21.67
C ILE A 46 -5.18 19.45 -22.69
N ARG A 47 -5.47 20.75 -22.79
CA ARG A 47 -6.35 21.29 -23.84
C ARG A 47 -5.82 20.98 -25.25
N LYS A 48 -4.53 21.14 -25.46
CA LYS A 48 -3.87 20.76 -26.73
C LYS A 48 -3.99 19.27 -27.03
N GLU A 49 -3.80 18.40 -26.04
CA GLU A 49 -3.94 16.94 -26.20
C GLU A 49 -5.34 16.52 -26.68
N VAL A 50 -6.37 17.24 -26.30
CA VAL A 50 -7.77 16.96 -26.72
C VAL A 50 -8.23 17.86 -27.86
N ASN A 51 -7.31 18.53 -28.54
CA ASN A 51 -7.58 19.42 -29.69
C ASN A 51 -8.58 20.55 -29.36
N LEU A 52 -8.52 21.09 -28.15
CA LEU A 52 -9.35 22.19 -27.72
C LEU A 52 -8.58 23.52 -27.79
N PRO A 53 -9.28 24.65 -28.02
CA PRO A 53 -8.64 25.96 -27.98
C PRO A 53 -8.05 26.22 -26.58
N VAL A 54 -6.90 26.88 -26.55
CA VAL A 54 -6.19 27.18 -25.29
C VAL A 54 -7.01 28.14 -24.43
N THR A 55 -7.76 29.05 -25.05
CA THR A 55 -8.60 30.06 -24.42
C THR A 55 -10.02 29.98 -24.94
N GLY A 56 -10.97 30.56 -24.23
CA GLY A 56 -12.36 30.65 -24.62
C GLY A 56 -13.29 29.63 -23.91
N GLU A 57 -14.58 29.84 -24.12
CA GLU A 57 -15.59 28.98 -23.54
C GLU A 57 -15.67 27.62 -24.27
N LEU A 58 -15.95 26.59 -23.50
CA LEU A 58 -16.09 25.23 -24.01
C LEU A 58 -17.57 24.83 -23.95
N ASN A 59 -18.04 24.20 -25.03
CA ASN A 59 -19.32 23.51 -24.97
C ASN A 59 -19.26 22.32 -24.02
N GLU A 60 -20.43 21.77 -23.69
CA GLU A 60 -20.54 20.71 -22.68
C GLU A 60 -19.72 19.44 -23.05
N ALA A 61 -19.74 19.05 -24.32
CA ALA A 61 -18.98 17.86 -24.79
C ALA A 61 -17.48 18.08 -24.67
N ALA A 62 -16.97 19.24 -25.07
CA ALA A 62 -15.57 19.61 -24.96
C ALA A 62 -15.13 19.69 -23.48
N ARG A 63 -15.97 20.22 -22.61
CA ARG A 63 -15.74 20.27 -21.16
C ARG A 63 -15.63 18.88 -20.57
N ARG A 64 -16.53 17.95 -20.92
CA ARG A 64 -16.47 16.56 -20.47
C ARG A 64 -15.18 15.86 -20.93
N ALA A 65 -14.80 16.03 -22.20
CA ALA A 65 -13.57 15.47 -22.74
C ALA A 65 -12.33 15.98 -22.00
N LEU A 66 -12.27 17.28 -21.72
CA LEU A 66 -11.18 17.91 -20.97
C LEU A 66 -11.10 17.36 -19.53
N VAL A 67 -12.22 17.28 -18.82
CA VAL A 67 -12.28 16.77 -17.43
C VAL A 67 -11.85 15.32 -17.40
N THR A 68 -12.32 14.48 -18.31
CA THR A 68 -11.93 13.07 -18.39
C THR A 68 -10.42 12.93 -18.64
N ARG A 69 -9.88 13.72 -19.57
CA ARG A 69 -8.43 13.69 -19.86
C ARG A 69 -7.60 14.17 -18.68
N LEU A 70 -8.02 15.24 -18.02
CA LEU A 70 -7.37 15.76 -16.83
C LEU A 70 -7.37 14.72 -15.70
N ALA A 71 -8.51 14.08 -15.46
CA ALA A 71 -8.62 13.04 -14.45
C ALA A 71 -7.67 11.88 -14.71
N ASN A 72 -7.63 11.36 -15.94
CA ASN A 72 -6.71 10.29 -16.33
C ASN A 72 -5.26 10.69 -16.14
N ARG A 73 -4.87 11.91 -16.58
CA ARG A 73 -3.51 12.41 -16.39
C ARG A 73 -3.14 12.59 -14.92
N THR A 74 -4.09 13.02 -14.10
CA THR A 74 -3.88 13.13 -12.66
C THR A 74 -3.66 11.76 -12.03
N MET A 75 -4.48 10.77 -12.38
CA MET A 75 -4.30 9.40 -11.89
C MET A 75 -2.98 8.79 -12.34
N ASP A 76 -2.59 8.98 -13.60
CA ASP A 76 -1.30 8.53 -14.10
C ASP A 76 -0.14 9.17 -13.31
N ALA A 77 -0.20 10.48 -13.09
CA ALA A 77 0.81 11.20 -12.32
C ALA A 77 0.91 10.70 -10.88
N ILE A 78 -0.23 10.47 -10.21
CA ILE A 78 -0.27 9.88 -8.86
C ILE A 78 0.38 8.49 -8.85
N ASN A 79 0.00 7.63 -9.81
CA ASN A 79 0.54 6.28 -9.90
C ASN A 79 2.06 6.28 -10.14
N GLN A 80 2.56 7.16 -11.00
CA GLN A 80 4.00 7.28 -11.30
C GLN A 80 4.84 7.72 -10.11
N VAL A 81 4.30 8.53 -9.21
CA VAL A 81 5.03 8.98 -8.02
C VAL A 81 4.78 8.13 -6.78
N THR A 82 3.83 7.21 -6.85
CA THR A 82 3.56 6.30 -5.73
C THR A 82 4.79 5.47 -5.40
N ALA A 83 5.23 5.56 -4.14
CA ALA A 83 6.46 4.93 -3.69
C ALA A 83 6.21 3.57 -3.06
N VAL A 84 7.06 2.60 -3.41
CA VAL A 84 7.06 1.26 -2.81
C VAL A 84 7.63 1.34 -1.40
N THR A 85 6.78 1.12 -0.41
CA THR A 85 7.14 1.09 1.01
C THR A 85 7.41 -0.35 1.47
N PRO A 86 8.14 -0.57 2.58
CA PRO A 86 8.36 -1.91 3.13
C PRO A 86 7.05 -2.64 3.42
N GLY A 87 6.05 -1.94 3.98
CA GLY A 87 4.74 -2.52 4.27
C GLY A 87 4.00 -2.97 3.02
N ALA A 88 3.97 -2.14 1.97
CA ALA A 88 3.34 -2.51 0.70
C ALA A 88 4.03 -3.72 0.06
N LEU A 89 5.39 -3.78 0.12
CA LEU A 89 6.14 -4.89 -0.43
C LEU A 89 5.91 -6.19 0.36
N ALA A 90 5.92 -6.12 1.70
CA ALA A 90 5.63 -7.26 2.57
C ALA A 90 4.19 -7.77 2.37
N ALA A 91 3.20 -6.87 2.30
CA ALA A 91 1.82 -7.21 2.02
C ALA A 91 1.67 -7.91 0.65
N LEU A 92 2.31 -7.38 -0.40
CA LEU A 92 2.29 -8.00 -1.72
C LEU A 92 2.92 -9.41 -1.70
N ALA A 93 4.04 -9.58 -0.99
CA ALA A 93 4.71 -10.87 -0.86
C ALA A 93 3.85 -11.90 -0.12
N LEU A 94 3.11 -11.49 0.90
CA LEU A 94 2.15 -12.32 1.63
C LEU A 94 0.95 -12.70 0.74
N LEU A 95 0.31 -11.70 0.11
CA LEU A 95 -0.88 -11.90 -0.72
C LEU A 95 -0.58 -12.69 -2.00
N SER A 96 0.64 -12.68 -2.49
CA SER A 96 1.07 -13.49 -3.63
C SER A 96 1.20 -14.99 -3.29
N SER A 97 1.15 -15.35 -2.00
CA SER A 97 1.16 -16.73 -1.56
C SER A 97 -0.23 -17.37 -1.73
N ARG A 98 -0.28 -18.55 -2.36
CA ARG A 98 -1.49 -19.38 -2.38
C ARG A 98 -1.70 -20.16 -1.07
N ARG A 99 -0.68 -20.20 -0.21
CA ARG A 99 -0.71 -20.90 1.07
C ARG A 99 -1.21 -19.94 2.16
N ARG A 100 -1.88 -20.48 3.16
CA ARG A 100 -2.37 -19.71 4.31
C ARG A 100 -1.25 -19.31 5.28
N SER A 101 -0.10 -19.96 5.18
CA SER A 101 1.08 -19.67 5.99
C SER A 101 2.32 -19.59 5.12
N VAL A 102 3.26 -18.70 5.47
CA VAL A 102 4.52 -18.47 4.77
C VAL A 102 5.64 -18.44 5.79
N ALA A 103 6.71 -19.20 5.55
CA ALA A 103 7.90 -19.12 6.40
C ALA A 103 8.57 -17.75 6.27
N HIS A 104 9.14 -17.24 7.35
CA HIS A 104 9.80 -15.93 7.37
C HIS A 104 10.86 -15.78 6.28
N GLU A 105 11.73 -16.77 6.12
CA GLU A 105 12.76 -16.77 5.07
C GLU A 105 12.19 -16.72 3.65
N GLU A 106 11.12 -17.47 3.43
CA GLU A 106 10.39 -17.48 2.16
C GLU A 106 9.81 -16.09 1.87
N LEU A 107 9.25 -15.42 2.88
CA LEU A 107 8.70 -14.08 2.75
C LEU A 107 9.78 -13.05 2.39
N ILE A 108 10.93 -13.10 3.05
CA ILE A 108 12.08 -12.24 2.71
C ILE A 108 12.56 -12.50 1.27
N HIS A 109 12.69 -13.78 0.89
CA HIS A 109 13.10 -14.15 -0.46
C HIS A 109 12.12 -13.65 -1.53
N ARG A 110 10.82 -13.81 -1.31
CA ARG A 110 9.76 -13.30 -2.20
C ARG A 110 9.80 -11.78 -2.29
N SER A 111 9.95 -11.10 -1.15
CA SER A 111 10.08 -9.64 -1.11
C SER A 111 11.29 -9.16 -1.94
N ALA A 112 12.41 -9.85 -1.87
CA ALA A 112 13.59 -9.53 -2.66
C ALA A 112 13.36 -9.73 -4.18
N LYS A 113 12.67 -10.80 -4.58
CA LYS A 113 12.29 -11.03 -5.97
C LYS A 113 11.32 -9.96 -6.49
N LEU A 114 10.30 -9.62 -5.72
CA LEU A 114 9.35 -8.57 -6.07
C LEU A 114 10.07 -7.22 -6.21
N LEU A 115 11.00 -6.91 -5.30
CA LEU A 115 11.80 -5.70 -5.38
C LEU A 115 12.62 -5.63 -6.67
N SER A 116 13.21 -6.74 -7.13
CA SER A 116 13.95 -6.74 -8.41
C SER A 116 13.06 -6.43 -9.60
N VAL A 117 11.86 -7.02 -9.66
CA VAL A 117 10.87 -6.73 -10.71
C VAL A 117 10.45 -5.25 -10.67
N LEU A 118 10.15 -4.72 -9.48
CA LEU A 118 9.76 -3.32 -9.32
C LEU A 118 10.88 -2.35 -9.73
N LYS A 119 12.15 -2.71 -9.51
CA LYS A 119 13.31 -1.94 -10.01
C LYS A 119 13.38 -1.93 -11.53
N GLU A 120 13.17 -3.07 -12.18
CA GLU A 120 13.12 -3.17 -13.65
C GLU A 120 11.98 -2.32 -14.23
N MET A 121 10.84 -2.29 -13.54
CA MET A 121 9.70 -1.43 -13.88
C MET A 121 9.94 0.06 -13.57
N LYS A 122 11.12 0.43 -13.04
CA LYS A 122 11.47 1.79 -12.63
C LYS A 122 10.51 2.38 -11.57
N ALA A 123 9.91 1.53 -10.74
CA ALA A 123 9.08 1.98 -9.64
C ALA A 123 9.88 2.82 -8.63
N ARG A 124 9.26 3.81 -8.04
CA ARG A 124 9.88 4.60 -6.97
C ARG A 124 9.93 3.76 -5.70
N ILE A 125 11.13 3.51 -5.20
CA ILE A 125 11.36 2.69 -4.01
C ILE A 125 11.81 3.62 -2.89
N THR A 126 11.18 3.51 -1.71
CA THR A 126 11.61 4.32 -0.57
C THR A 126 12.99 3.89 -0.07
N PRO A 127 13.81 4.82 0.48
CA PRO A 127 15.14 4.49 1.00
C PRO A 127 15.11 3.45 2.14
N ARG A 128 13.97 3.30 2.81
CA ARG A 128 13.80 2.27 3.84
C ARG A 128 13.56 0.88 3.27
N THR A 129 13.04 0.78 2.08
CA THR A 129 12.77 -0.51 1.43
C THR A 129 14.06 -1.11 0.89
N MET A 130 14.99 -0.26 0.46
CA MET A 130 16.21 -0.67 -0.21
C MET A 130 17.43 0.04 0.40
N GLU A 131 18.50 -0.71 0.59
CA GLU A 131 19.80 -0.23 1.04
C GLU A 131 20.90 -0.84 0.16
N ASN A 132 21.80 -0.01 -0.36
CA ASN A 132 22.87 -0.44 -1.27
C ASN A 132 22.39 -1.30 -2.47
N GLY A 133 21.22 -1.00 -3.00
CA GLY A 133 20.64 -1.72 -4.13
C GLY A 133 19.94 -3.05 -3.77
N ALA A 134 19.97 -3.48 -2.53
CA ALA A 134 19.35 -4.71 -2.03
C ALA A 134 18.16 -4.42 -1.09
N LEU A 135 17.35 -5.45 -0.83
CA LEU A 135 16.25 -5.36 0.12
C LEU A 135 16.80 -5.10 1.54
N ARG A 136 16.21 -4.16 2.24
CA ARG A 136 16.49 -3.92 3.66
C ARG A 136 15.63 -4.83 4.53
N ASN A 137 16.17 -5.99 4.90
CA ASN A 137 15.45 -7.03 5.65
C ASN A 137 14.84 -6.52 6.97
N SER A 138 15.57 -5.66 7.70
CA SER A 138 15.06 -5.07 8.95
C SER A 138 13.75 -4.30 8.77
N SER A 139 13.59 -3.60 7.65
CA SER A 139 12.37 -2.84 7.36
C SER A 139 11.19 -3.73 6.98
N ILE A 140 11.45 -4.88 6.35
CA ILE A 140 10.40 -5.88 6.11
C ILE A 140 9.99 -6.51 7.44
N HIS A 141 10.95 -6.83 8.32
CA HIS A 141 10.65 -7.35 9.64
C HIS A 141 9.80 -6.38 10.48
N GLU A 142 10.16 -5.09 10.49
CA GLU A 142 9.35 -4.03 11.13
C GLU A 142 7.92 -3.98 10.56
N ALA A 143 7.77 -4.10 9.25
CA ALA A 143 6.46 -4.07 8.59
C ALA A 143 5.60 -5.29 8.97
N ILE A 144 6.21 -6.48 9.03
CA ILE A 144 5.54 -7.70 9.47
C ILE A 144 5.09 -7.54 10.93
N GLN A 145 5.97 -7.05 11.81
CA GLN A 145 5.62 -6.83 13.21
C GLN A 145 4.43 -5.88 13.35
N MET A 146 4.37 -4.82 12.55
CA MET A 146 3.21 -3.93 12.53
C MET A 146 1.92 -4.64 12.13
N PHE A 147 1.98 -5.58 11.19
CA PHE A 147 0.80 -6.38 10.79
C PHE A 147 0.38 -7.34 11.90
N VAL A 148 1.33 -7.90 12.64
CA VAL A 148 1.06 -8.75 13.81
C VAL A 148 0.43 -7.92 14.93
N ASP A 149 1.03 -6.77 15.26
CA ASP A 149 0.53 -5.86 16.30
C ASP A 149 -0.89 -5.34 15.98
N ALA A 150 -1.21 -5.19 14.70
CA ALA A 150 -2.53 -4.80 14.22
C ALA A 150 -3.53 -5.98 14.13
N GLY A 151 -3.13 -7.19 14.49
CA GLY A 151 -3.97 -8.39 14.40
C GLY A 151 -4.30 -8.86 12.98
N MET A 152 -3.55 -8.39 11.98
CA MET A 152 -3.72 -8.80 10.59
C MET A 152 -2.99 -10.10 10.26
N LEU A 153 -1.96 -10.44 11.04
CA LEU A 153 -1.16 -11.65 10.92
C LEU A 153 -1.03 -12.34 12.27
N GLU A 154 -1.01 -13.67 12.24
CA GLU A 154 -0.69 -14.51 13.37
C GLU A 154 0.68 -15.18 13.14
N VAL A 155 1.50 -15.23 14.18
CA VAL A 155 2.80 -15.91 14.14
C VAL A 155 2.64 -17.30 14.75
N HIS A 156 2.91 -18.34 13.98
CA HIS A 156 2.92 -19.70 14.46
C HIS A 156 4.38 -20.19 14.64
N THR A 157 4.74 -20.57 15.86
CA THR A 157 6.00 -21.24 16.10
C THR A 157 5.87 -22.74 15.81
N PRO A 158 6.95 -23.42 15.36
CA PRO A 158 6.89 -24.84 15.00
C PRO A 158 6.38 -25.78 16.12
N GLU A 159 6.51 -25.37 17.37
CA GLU A 159 6.00 -26.11 18.52
C GLU A 159 4.47 -26.12 18.61
N GLN A 160 3.81 -25.05 18.20
CA GLN A 160 2.34 -24.96 18.19
C GLN A 160 1.72 -25.78 17.05
N THR A 161 2.46 -26.04 15.99
CA THR A 161 1.99 -26.84 14.86
C THR A 161 2.00 -28.35 15.16
N ARG A 162 2.82 -28.81 16.12
CA ARG A 162 2.88 -30.23 16.52
C ARG A 162 1.66 -30.71 17.30
N THR A 163 0.96 -29.82 18.00
CA THR A 163 -0.24 -30.17 18.78
C THR A 163 -1.54 -30.19 17.97
N ALA A 164 -1.55 -29.60 16.78
CA ALA A 164 -2.77 -29.51 15.95
C ALA A 164 -2.81 -30.50 14.77
N GLY A 165 -1.77 -31.28 14.52
CA GLY A 165 -1.72 -32.16 13.35
C GLY A 165 -0.64 -33.24 13.40
N GLU A 166 -0.81 -34.23 14.27
CA GLU A 166 -0.12 -35.52 14.07
C GLU A 166 -0.67 -36.21 12.85
N ARG A 167 -0.16 -35.86 11.69
CA ARG A 167 0.01 -36.74 10.53
C ARG A 167 0.86 -36.11 9.46
N LYS A 168 2.06 -36.71 9.32
CA LYS A 168 2.93 -36.75 8.15
C LYS A 168 3.92 -35.59 7.92
N SER A 169 5.15 -36.07 7.95
CA SER A 169 6.34 -35.72 7.17
C SER A 169 7.32 -34.77 7.82
N ASP A 170 8.33 -35.41 8.44
CA ASP A 170 9.65 -34.83 8.69
C ASP A 170 10.22 -34.18 7.43
N ARG A 171 10.52 -32.91 7.54
CA ARG A 171 11.56 -32.09 6.93
C ARG A 171 11.04 -30.68 6.68
N CYS A 172 11.18 -29.84 7.69
CA CYS A 172 11.35 -28.42 7.46
C CYS A 172 12.01 -27.76 8.67
N GLY A 173 13.06 -26.99 8.42
CA GLY A 173 13.87 -26.33 9.42
C GLY A 173 13.06 -25.36 10.29
N ALA A 174 13.55 -25.09 11.48
CA ALA A 174 12.95 -24.21 12.46
C ALA A 174 12.89 -22.77 11.94
N GLY A 175 11.72 -22.34 11.48
CA GLY A 175 11.43 -20.96 11.06
C GLY A 175 10.04 -20.55 11.51
N ALA A 176 9.83 -19.27 11.83
CA ALA A 176 8.50 -18.74 12.10
C ALA A 176 7.63 -18.81 10.84
N LEU A 177 6.35 -19.15 11.02
CA LEU A 177 5.32 -19.16 9.97
C LEU A 177 4.35 -17.98 10.19
N TYR A 178 3.97 -17.31 9.14
CA TYR A 178 3.03 -16.19 9.15
C TYR A 178 1.76 -16.53 8.36
#